data_fa81337c32f6e1138e860eb3212071a4
#
_entry.id   fa81337c32f6e1138e860eb3212071a4
#
_cell.length_a   1.000
_cell.length_b   1.000
_cell.length_c   1.000
_cell.angle_alpha   90.00
_cell.angle_beta   90.00
_cell.angle_gamma   90.00
#
_symmetry.space_group_name_H-M   'P 1'
#
loop_
_entity.id
_entity.type
_entity.pdbx_description
1 polymer ?
#
loop_
_entity_poly.entity_id
_entity_poly.type
_entity_poly.pdbx_seq_one_letter_code
_entity_poly.pdbx_strand_id
1 'polypeptide(L)'
;MADVKKIATRDSYGNALVEVGKAHEDLIVLDADLAGATKTCIFQKAFPERHWDCGIAEANMTGIAAGLATCGKVPFISSFAMFAAGRNFEQVRNAIGYPHLNVKIGATHAGISVGEDGATHQCLEDLALMREIPGMVVINPADDVEARAAVQAAYDHVGPVYLRFGRLAVPVINDNPDYKFEIGKGILLKEGTDVSIIATGLEVCEALEAAKMLEADGINAEVINIHTIKPIDRELVVATAKKTGKVVTVEEHSINGGLGSAVCEVLCEECPTKVLRIGVEDRFGESGPALELLHKYELDAEGIYKKVKAFVK
;
A
#
# COMPACT_ATOMS: atom_id res chain seq x y z
N MET A 1 -16.21 -24.26 2.39
CA MET A 1 -15.05 -23.39 2.70
C MET A 1 -15.45 -22.54 3.89
N ALA A 2 -14.63 -22.46 4.93
CA ALA A 2 -14.91 -21.54 6.03
C ALA A 2 -14.98 -20.12 5.46
N ASP A 3 -15.93 -19.32 5.97
CA ASP A 3 -16.12 -17.93 5.56
C ASP A 3 -14.86 -17.16 5.96
N VAL A 4 -13.97 -16.88 5.01
CA VAL A 4 -12.74 -16.13 5.28
C VAL A 4 -13.15 -14.69 5.59
N LYS A 5 -12.79 -14.22 6.78
CA LYS A 5 -13.05 -12.84 7.20
C LYS A 5 -12.39 -11.86 6.22
N LYS A 6 -13.17 -10.93 5.67
CA LYS A 6 -12.67 -9.87 4.78
C LYS A 6 -12.87 -8.51 5.42
N ILE A 7 -11.84 -7.68 5.40
CA ILE A 7 -11.84 -6.33 5.96
C ILE A 7 -11.15 -5.39 4.97
N ALA A 8 -11.73 -4.22 4.75
CA ALA A 8 -11.06 -3.18 3.97
C ALA A 8 -9.95 -2.53 4.80
N THR A 9 -8.76 -2.37 4.24
CA THR A 9 -7.62 -1.81 4.98
C THR A 9 -7.84 -0.37 5.45
N ARG A 10 -8.74 0.41 4.79
CA ARG A 10 -9.20 1.70 5.31
C ARG A 10 -9.98 1.60 6.64
N ASP A 11 -10.77 0.52 6.82
CA ASP A 11 -11.49 0.29 8.08
C ASP A 11 -10.50 -0.08 9.20
N SER A 12 -9.48 -0.86 8.87
CA SER A 12 -8.35 -1.18 9.75
C SER A 12 -7.61 0.08 10.18
N TYR A 13 -7.34 0.99 9.23
CA TYR A 13 -6.71 2.30 9.46
C TYR A 13 -7.50 3.13 10.49
N GLY A 14 -8.81 3.34 10.27
CA GLY A 14 -9.64 4.11 11.18
C GLY A 14 -9.68 3.54 12.61
N ASN A 15 -9.73 2.20 12.73
CA ASN A 15 -9.69 1.52 14.03
C ASN A 15 -8.30 1.62 14.70
N ALA A 16 -7.23 1.43 13.93
CA ALA A 16 -5.86 1.53 14.43
C ALA A 16 -5.54 2.94 14.95
N LEU A 17 -6.02 3.99 14.29
CA LEU A 17 -5.89 5.36 14.80
C LEU A 17 -6.46 5.52 16.20
N VAL A 18 -7.59 4.88 16.51
CA VAL A 18 -8.18 4.91 17.86
C VAL A 18 -7.30 4.15 18.85
N GLU A 19 -6.77 3.00 18.47
CA GLU A 19 -5.88 2.19 19.32
C GLU A 19 -4.62 2.96 19.68
N VAL A 20 -3.95 3.55 18.69
CA VAL A 20 -2.76 4.39 18.90
C VAL A 20 -3.12 5.67 19.70
N GLY A 21 -4.23 6.31 19.36
CA GLY A 21 -4.68 7.53 20.01
C GLY A 21 -5.05 7.38 21.49
N LYS A 22 -5.41 6.16 21.95
CA LYS A 22 -5.61 5.87 23.37
C LYS A 22 -4.31 5.91 24.18
N ALA A 23 -3.22 5.49 23.56
CA ALA A 23 -1.90 5.45 24.19
C ALA A 23 -1.13 6.78 24.06
N HIS A 24 -1.49 7.63 23.09
CA HIS A 24 -0.70 8.78 22.67
C HIS A 24 -1.57 10.03 22.48
N GLU A 25 -1.42 11.02 23.38
CA GLU A 25 -2.20 12.28 23.36
C GLU A 25 -1.69 13.30 22.32
N ASP A 26 -0.51 13.12 21.79
CA ASP A 26 0.11 13.96 20.78
C ASP A 26 -0.33 13.61 19.35
N LEU A 27 -1.01 12.45 19.17
CA LEU A 27 -1.59 12.06 17.90
C LEU A 27 -2.80 12.94 17.57
N ILE A 28 -2.75 13.64 16.42
CA ILE A 28 -3.82 14.47 15.87
C ILE A 28 -4.21 13.93 14.51
N VAL A 29 -5.50 13.89 14.20
CA VAL A 29 -5.99 13.43 12.89
C VAL A 29 -6.62 14.59 12.15
N LEU A 30 -6.24 14.78 10.88
CA LEU A 30 -6.84 15.77 9.99
C LEU A 30 -7.43 15.07 8.77
N ASP A 31 -8.55 15.60 8.28
CA ASP A 31 -9.23 15.10 7.08
C ASP A 31 -9.60 16.25 6.15
N ALA A 32 -9.80 15.95 4.88
CA ALA A 32 -10.21 16.93 3.87
C ALA A 32 -11.64 16.62 3.37
N ASP A 33 -12.63 16.74 4.27
CA ASP A 33 -14.07 16.50 4.04
C ASP A 33 -14.42 15.07 3.56
N LEU A 34 -13.59 14.08 3.93
CA LEU A 34 -13.77 12.69 3.54
C LEU A 34 -13.77 11.72 4.72
N ALA A 35 -13.93 12.20 5.96
CA ALA A 35 -13.78 11.41 7.18
C ALA A 35 -14.65 10.12 7.21
N GLY A 36 -15.83 10.14 6.63
CA GLY A 36 -16.69 8.96 6.49
C GLY A 36 -16.12 7.90 5.55
N ALA A 37 -15.46 8.31 4.47
CA ALA A 37 -14.88 7.43 3.46
C ALA A 37 -13.49 6.93 3.87
N THR A 38 -12.64 7.79 4.42
CA THR A 38 -11.30 7.47 4.94
C THR A 38 -11.34 6.68 6.23
N LYS A 39 -12.50 6.67 6.92
CA LYS A 39 -12.75 6.07 8.25
C LYS A 39 -12.11 6.82 9.41
N THR A 40 -11.57 8.00 9.20
CA THR A 40 -11.11 8.87 10.29
C THR A 40 -12.25 9.33 11.19
N CYS A 41 -13.51 9.25 10.73
CA CYS A 41 -14.70 9.45 11.55
C CYS A 41 -14.78 8.51 12.78
N ILE A 42 -14.09 7.36 12.75
CA ILE A 42 -14.00 6.44 13.91
C ILE A 42 -13.16 7.11 14.99
N PHE A 43 -12.01 7.70 14.61
CA PHE A 43 -11.17 8.48 15.52
C PHE A 43 -11.89 9.75 16.00
N GLN A 44 -12.58 10.47 15.13
CA GLN A 44 -13.37 11.65 15.47
C GLN A 44 -14.40 11.37 16.57
N LYS A 45 -15.08 10.23 16.50
CA LYS A 45 -16.06 9.82 17.53
C LYS A 45 -15.39 9.54 18.88
N ALA A 46 -14.18 8.98 18.90
CA ALA A 46 -13.45 8.65 20.11
C ALA A 46 -12.74 9.87 20.73
N PHE A 47 -12.22 10.78 19.90
CA PHE A 47 -11.40 11.92 20.29
C PHE A 47 -11.77 13.18 19.46
N PRO A 48 -12.97 13.75 19.66
CA PRO A 48 -13.45 14.86 18.82
C PRO A 48 -12.56 16.11 18.89
N GLU A 49 -11.87 16.34 20.00
CA GLU A 49 -10.94 17.48 20.20
C GLU A 49 -9.59 17.31 19.48
N ARG A 50 -9.30 16.10 18.99
CA ARG A 50 -8.06 15.77 18.28
C ARG A 50 -8.29 15.41 16.81
N HIS A 51 -9.49 15.62 16.31
CA HIS A 51 -9.83 15.45 14.88
C HIS A 51 -10.31 16.79 14.32
N TRP A 52 -9.70 17.19 13.19
CA TRP A 52 -10.06 18.44 12.52
C TRP A 52 -10.34 18.19 11.03
N ASP A 53 -11.49 18.64 10.58
CA ASP A 53 -11.83 18.69 9.17
C ASP A 53 -11.36 20.02 8.58
N CYS A 54 -10.52 19.95 7.57
CA CYS A 54 -9.94 21.12 6.89
C CYS A 54 -10.77 21.58 5.68
N GLY A 55 -11.90 20.92 5.41
CA GLY A 55 -12.65 21.08 4.18
C GLY A 55 -11.93 20.47 2.97
N ILE A 56 -12.46 20.69 1.77
CA ILE A 56 -11.85 20.20 0.51
C ILE A 56 -10.61 21.05 0.18
N ALA A 57 -9.58 20.94 1.00
CA ALA A 57 -8.38 21.78 0.95
C ALA A 57 -7.12 21.01 1.39
N GLU A 58 -6.71 20.00 0.64
CA GLU A 58 -5.62 19.09 0.99
C GLU A 58 -4.28 19.82 1.18
N ALA A 59 -4.01 20.84 0.38
CA ALA A 59 -2.81 21.69 0.52
C ALA A 59 -2.79 22.45 1.86
N ASN A 60 -3.94 23.00 2.28
CA ASN A 60 -4.09 23.66 3.58
C ASN A 60 -3.95 22.66 4.73
N MET A 61 -4.60 21.50 4.64
CA MET A 61 -4.47 20.40 5.60
C MET A 61 -2.99 20.02 5.81
N THR A 62 -2.23 19.90 4.74
CA THR A 62 -0.79 19.59 4.80
C THR A 62 0.01 20.70 5.47
N GLY A 63 -0.30 21.97 5.20
CA GLY A 63 0.33 23.11 5.87
C GLY A 63 0.03 23.15 7.38
N ILE A 64 -1.22 22.86 7.77
CA ILE A 64 -1.62 22.76 9.18
C ILE A 64 -0.86 21.61 9.86
N ALA A 65 -0.81 20.43 9.23
CA ALA A 65 -0.09 19.28 9.76
C ALA A 65 1.41 19.55 9.94
N ALA A 66 2.03 20.22 8.96
CA ALA A 66 3.42 20.64 9.07
C ALA A 66 3.66 21.55 10.28
N GLY A 67 2.77 22.53 10.49
CA GLY A 67 2.81 23.40 11.68
C GLY A 67 2.64 22.64 12.99
N LEU A 68 1.71 21.70 13.06
CA LEU A 68 1.50 20.85 14.24
C LEU A 68 2.72 19.98 14.56
N ALA A 69 3.36 19.42 13.54
CA ALA A 69 4.57 18.62 13.70
C ALA A 69 5.74 19.44 14.27
N THR A 70 5.88 20.72 13.90
CA THR A 70 6.88 21.61 14.50
C THR A 70 6.60 21.96 15.96
N CYS A 71 5.34 21.77 16.41
CA CYS A 71 4.93 21.93 17.81
C CYS A 71 5.00 20.62 18.61
N GLY A 72 5.60 19.57 18.09
CA GLY A 72 5.79 18.28 18.77
C GLY A 72 4.57 17.36 18.72
N LYS A 73 3.59 17.62 17.83
CA LYS A 73 2.48 16.70 17.57
C LYS A 73 2.85 15.70 16.50
N VAL A 74 2.11 14.58 16.46
CA VAL A 74 2.21 13.56 15.41
C VAL A 74 0.91 13.57 14.59
N PRO A 75 0.81 14.43 13.57
CA PRO A 75 -0.39 14.52 12.75
C PRO A 75 -0.46 13.37 11.74
N PHE A 76 -1.66 12.76 11.65
CA PHE A 76 -2.09 11.90 10.56
C PHE A 76 -3.06 12.69 9.69
N ILE A 77 -2.71 12.90 8.41
CA ILE A 77 -3.57 13.57 7.44
C ILE A 77 -4.20 12.54 6.51
N SER A 78 -5.48 12.71 6.19
CA SER A 78 -6.23 11.71 5.43
C SER A 78 -7.05 12.32 4.31
N SER A 79 -6.98 11.70 3.15
CA SER A 79 -7.82 11.93 1.98
C SER A 79 -7.76 10.69 1.06
N PHE A 80 -8.42 10.74 -0.10
CA PHE A 80 -8.18 9.72 -1.12
C PHE A 80 -6.76 9.84 -1.67
N ALA A 81 -6.17 8.72 -2.07
CA ALA A 81 -4.80 8.68 -2.57
C ALA A 81 -4.56 9.67 -3.73
N MET A 82 -5.53 9.79 -4.65
CA MET A 82 -5.45 10.74 -5.76
C MET A 82 -5.29 12.19 -5.29
N PHE A 83 -5.92 12.55 -4.18
CA PHE A 83 -5.87 13.91 -3.67
C PHE A 83 -4.71 14.11 -2.68
N ALA A 84 -4.42 13.11 -1.85
CA ALA A 84 -3.31 13.14 -0.91
C ALA A 84 -1.94 13.13 -1.62
N ALA A 85 -1.79 12.34 -2.68
CA ALA A 85 -0.55 12.21 -3.43
C ALA A 85 -0.52 13.11 -4.68
N GLY A 86 -1.58 13.12 -5.50
CA GLY A 86 -1.59 13.85 -6.76
C GLY A 86 -1.76 15.36 -6.59
N ARG A 87 -2.96 15.79 -6.14
CA ARG A 87 -3.28 17.23 -5.96
C ARG A 87 -2.33 17.92 -4.97
N ASN A 88 -1.93 17.21 -3.94
CA ASN A 88 -1.19 17.74 -2.80
C ASN A 88 0.33 17.47 -2.86
N PHE A 89 0.84 16.97 -3.99
CA PHE A 89 2.22 16.50 -4.10
C PHE A 89 3.26 17.55 -3.72
N GLU A 90 3.11 18.77 -4.22
CA GLU A 90 4.06 19.85 -3.96
C GLU A 90 4.13 20.18 -2.46
N GLN A 91 2.98 20.28 -1.78
CA GLN A 91 2.92 20.58 -0.36
C GLN A 91 3.48 19.44 0.47
N VAL A 92 3.18 18.19 0.14
CA VAL A 92 3.79 17.03 0.79
C VAL A 92 5.31 17.05 0.64
N ARG A 93 5.79 17.31 -0.58
CA ARG A 93 7.23 17.39 -0.87
C ARG A 93 7.92 18.51 -0.08
N ASN A 94 7.39 19.72 -0.11
CA ASN A 94 8.06 20.91 0.39
C ASN A 94 7.75 21.23 1.85
N ALA A 95 6.53 20.98 2.32
CA ALA A 95 6.16 21.28 3.69
C ALA A 95 6.41 20.11 4.66
N ILE A 96 6.45 18.87 4.18
CA ILE A 96 6.66 17.67 5.00
C ILE A 96 7.99 16.99 4.68
N GLY A 97 8.22 16.62 3.41
CA GLY A 97 9.38 15.82 2.99
C GLY A 97 10.70 16.60 3.14
N TYR A 98 10.79 17.79 2.58
CA TYR A 98 12.01 18.59 2.60
C TYR A 98 12.53 18.92 4.01
N PRO A 99 11.69 19.39 4.97
CA PRO A 99 12.09 19.60 6.36
C PRO A 99 12.08 18.31 7.19
N HIS A 100 11.74 17.15 6.60
CA HIS A 100 11.67 15.85 7.25
C HIS A 100 10.78 15.81 8.50
N LEU A 101 9.58 16.42 8.41
CA LEU A 101 8.64 16.53 9.52
C LEU A 101 7.94 15.19 9.83
N ASN A 102 7.62 15.00 11.09
CA ASN A 102 6.96 13.80 11.59
C ASN A 102 5.45 13.80 11.30
N VAL A 103 5.09 13.74 10.02
CA VAL A 103 3.70 13.72 9.53
C VAL A 103 3.41 12.38 8.84
N LYS A 104 2.24 11.80 9.11
CA LYS A 104 1.77 10.55 8.49
C LYS A 104 0.65 10.84 7.52
N ILE A 105 0.74 10.27 6.33
CA ILE A 105 -0.25 10.47 5.27
C ILE A 105 -1.01 9.17 5.10
N GLY A 106 -2.24 9.12 5.65
CA GLY A 106 -3.16 7.99 5.52
C GLY A 106 -4.02 8.13 4.27
N ALA A 107 -3.49 7.66 3.14
CA ALA A 107 -4.15 7.76 1.84
C ALA A 107 -5.02 6.54 1.58
N THR A 108 -6.32 6.74 1.44
CA THR A 108 -7.28 5.66 1.17
C THR A 108 -7.75 5.67 -0.29
N HIS A 109 -8.51 4.66 -0.70
CA HIS A 109 -9.06 4.58 -2.06
C HIS A 109 -7.97 4.64 -3.15
N ALA A 110 -6.87 3.93 -2.94
CA ALA A 110 -5.82 3.80 -3.95
C ALA A 110 -6.12 2.65 -4.92
N GLY A 111 -5.59 2.73 -6.13
CA GLY A 111 -5.64 1.67 -7.12
C GLY A 111 -6.93 1.59 -7.94
N ILE A 112 -7.01 0.57 -8.79
CA ILE A 112 -8.13 0.33 -9.70
C ILE A 112 -9.40 -0.13 -8.96
N SER A 113 -9.22 -0.77 -7.79
CA SER A 113 -10.30 -1.31 -6.96
C SER A 113 -11.15 -0.24 -6.25
N VAL A 114 -10.86 1.04 -6.45
CA VAL A 114 -11.79 2.14 -6.10
C VAL A 114 -13.16 1.92 -6.76
N GLY A 115 -13.15 1.41 -7.97
CA GLY A 115 -14.37 0.93 -8.62
C GLY A 115 -15.15 2.04 -9.32
N GLU A 116 -16.40 2.25 -8.90
CA GLU A 116 -17.40 3.06 -9.59
C GLU A 116 -17.02 4.53 -9.74
N ASP A 117 -16.22 5.09 -8.83
CA ASP A 117 -15.76 6.48 -8.88
C ASP A 117 -14.88 6.77 -10.12
N GLY A 118 -14.27 5.72 -10.69
CA GLY A 118 -13.61 5.75 -11.99
C GLY A 118 -12.26 6.46 -12.00
N ALA A 119 -11.75 6.69 -13.22
CA ALA A 119 -10.39 7.15 -13.49
C ALA A 119 -9.95 8.41 -12.75
N THR A 120 -10.89 9.32 -12.41
CA THR A 120 -10.57 10.58 -11.71
C THR A 120 -10.22 10.38 -10.23
N HIS A 121 -10.58 9.22 -9.66
CA HIS A 121 -10.38 8.87 -8.26
C HIS A 121 -9.43 7.69 -8.07
N GLN A 122 -9.30 6.83 -9.09
CA GLN A 122 -8.39 5.69 -9.11
C GLN A 122 -6.94 6.19 -9.21
N CYS A 123 -6.25 6.27 -8.08
CA CYS A 123 -4.85 6.67 -8.08
C CYS A 123 -3.95 5.51 -8.44
N LEU A 124 -3.32 5.59 -9.60
CA LEU A 124 -2.39 4.59 -10.13
C LEU A 124 -0.94 5.08 -10.12
N GLU A 125 -0.68 6.25 -9.54
CA GLU A 125 0.60 6.95 -9.58
C GLU A 125 1.17 7.28 -8.18
N ASP A 126 0.41 7.04 -7.13
CA ASP A 126 0.73 7.47 -5.77
C ASP A 126 2.03 6.86 -5.21
N LEU A 127 2.27 5.56 -5.45
CA LEU A 127 3.52 4.93 -5.04
C LEU A 127 4.73 5.55 -5.74
N ALA A 128 4.61 5.83 -7.04
CA ALA A 128 5.65 6.48 -7.81
C ALA A 128 5.97 7.87 -7.26
N LEU A 129 4.95 8.71 -7.08
CA LEU A 129 5.10 10.07 -6.56
C LEU A 129 5.73 10.11 -5.17
N MET A 130 5.27 9.26 -4.26
CA MET A 130 5.75 9.25 -2.88
C MET A 130 7.16 8.63 -2.75
N ARG A 131 7.51 7.68 -3.61
CA ARG A 131 8.87 7.12 -3.66
C ARG A 131 9.92 8.17 -4.07
N GLU A 132 9.58 9.15 -4.90
CA GLU A 132 10.48 10.22 -5.35
C GLU A 132 10.87 11.19 -4.22
N ILE A 133 10.09 11.29 -3.14
CA ILE A 133 10.37 12.24 -2.05
C ILE A 133 11.49 11.69 -1.16
N PRO A 134 12.65 12.37 -1.02
CA PRO A 134 13.72 11.92 -0.14
C PRO A 134 13.27 11.73 1.30
N GLY A 135 13.65 10.61 1.92
CA GLY A 135 13.31 10.29 3.31
C GLY A 135 11.87 9.87 3.57
N MET A 136 10.98 9.91 2.57
CA MET A 136 9.60 9.40 2.71
C MET A 136 9.63 7.87 2.84
N VAL A 137 9.00 7.33 3.87
CA VAL A 137 8.67 5.90 3.97
C VAL A 137 7.35 5.64 3.25
N VAL A 138 7.26 4.57 2.45
CA VAL A 138 6.07 4.23 1.65
C VAL A 138 5.63 2.82 1.97
N ILE A 139 4.41 2.68 2.51
CA ILE A 139 3.85 1.40 3.00
C ILE A 139 2.50 1.14 2.33
N ASN A 140 2.30 -0.09 1.87
CA ASN A 140 1.06 -0.59 1.27
C ASN A 140 0.69 -1.96 1.88
N PRO A 141 -0.05 -1.99 3.00
CA PRO A 141 -0.35 -3.22 3.73
C PRO A 141 -1.36 -4.10 2.98
N ALA A 142 -1.21 -5.43 3.11
CA ALA A 142 -1.99 -6.43 2.41
C ALA A 142 -3.35 -6.73 3.06
N ASP A 143 -3.49 -6.62 4.38
CA ASP A 143 -4.69 -7.00 5.12
C ASP A 143 -4.92 -6.18 6.41
N ASP A 144 -5.95 -6.57 7.20
CA ASP A 144 -6.31 -5.90 8.48
C ASP A 144 -5.16 -5.92 9.50
N VAL A 145 -4.51 -7.08 9.68
CA VAL A 145 -3.46 -7.24 10.70
C VAL A 145 -2.25 -6.37 10.34
N GLU A 146 -1.83 -6.45 9.10
CA GLU A 146 -0.71 -5.65 8.59
C GLU A 146 -1.02 -4.15 8.58
N ALA A 147 -2.24 -3.76 8.21
CA ALA A 147 -2.64 -2.35 8.20
C ALA A 147 -2.60 -1.74 9.60
N ARG A 148 -3.08 -2.45 10.63
CA ARG A 148 -3.01 -2.00 12.03
C ARG A 148 -1.57 -1.87 12.51
N ALA A 149 -0.76 -2.87 12.24
CA ALA A 149 0.66 -2.87 12.59
C ALA A 149 1.42 -1.75 11.87
N ALA A 150 1.10 -1.49 10.59
CA ALA A 150 1.68 -0.40 9.82
C ALA A 150 1.35 0.99 10.39
N VAL A 151 0.13 1.20 10.90
CA VAL A 151 -0.25 2.47 11.56
C VAL A 151 0.55 2.69 12.84
N GLN A 152 0.70 1.66 13.67
CA GLN A 152 1.54 1.75 14.87
C GLN A 152 3.00 2.01 14.51
N ALA A 153 3.56 1.24 13.57
CA ALA A 153 4.94 1.42 13.13
C ALA A 153 5.18 2.81 12.49
N ALA A 154 4.19 3.34 11.79
CA ALA A 154 4.26 4.70 11.25
C ALA A 154 4.27 5.74 12.38
N TYR A 155 3.47 5.56 13.44
CA TYR A 155 3.50 6.45 14.60
C TYR A 155 4.88 6.43 15.29
N ASP A 156 5.45 5.25 15.49
CA ASP A 156 6.76 5.06 16.15
C ASP A 156 7.94 5.58 15.33
N HIS A 157 7.80 5.64 14.01
CA HIS A 157 8.82 6.17 13.11
C HIS A 157 8.85 7.70 13.13
N VAL A 158 10.00 8.28 13.44
CA VAL A 158 10.20 9.75 13.38
C VAL A 158 10.54 10.16 11.96
N GLY A 159 9.62 10.86 11.29
CA GLY A 159 9.77 11.29 9.90
C GLY A 159 8.49 11.09 9.08
N PRO A 160 8.51 11.45 7.79
CA PRO A 160 7.34 11.35 6.94
C PRO A 160 7.05 9.91 6.51
N VAL A 161 5.78 9.49 6.62
CA VAL A 161 5.31 8.17 6.20
C VAL A 161 4.07 8.31 5.34
N TYR A 162 4.06 7.67 4.18
CA TYR A 162 2.89 7.47 3.34
C TYR A 162 2.34 6.06 3.54
N LEU A 163 1.09 5.97 3.96
CA LEU A 163 0.34 4.73 4.18
C LEU A 163 -0.76 4.63 3.13
N ARG A 164 -0.72 3.58 2.33
CA ARG A 164 -1.66 3.34 1.23
C ARG A 164 -2.72 2.33 1.64
N PHE A 165 -4.00 2.68 1.56
CA PHE A 165 -5.11 1.79 1.93
C PHE A 165 -6.13 1.63 0.81
N GLY A 166 -6.67 0.40 0.67
CA GLY A 166 -7.71 0.06 -0.29
C GLY A 166 -9.13 0.31 0.24
N ARG A 167 -10.08 0.48 -0.69
CA ARG A 167 -11.52 0.53 -0.43
C ARG A 167 -12.13 -0.86 -0.35
N LEU A 168 -11.65 -1.80 -1.18
CA LEU A 168 -12.17 -3.16 -1.27
C LEU A 168 -11.81 -3.96 -0.01
N ALA A 169 -12.77 -4.75 0.50
CA ALA A 169 -12.50 -5.68 1.59
C ALA A 169 -11.69 -6.88 1.09
N VAL A 170 -10.55 -7.14 1.72
CA VAL A 170 -9.61 -8.22 1.38
C VAL A 170 -9.59 -9.29 2.46
N PRO A 171 -9.27 -10.55 2.13
CA PRO A 171 -9.06 -11.60 3.11
C PRO A 171 -8.00 -11.26 4.14
N VAL A 172 -8.20 -11.66 5.40
CA VAL A 172 -7.14 -11.59 6.43
C VAL A 172 -6.23 -12.79 6.23
N ILE A 173 -4.99 -12.53 5.83
CA ILE A 173 -3.98 -13.55 5.51
C ILE A 173 -2.85 -13.65 6.55
N ASN A 174 -2.65 -12.59 7.33
CA ASN A 174 -1.61 -12.48 8.36
C ASN A 174 -2.14 -12.80 9.76
N ASP A 175 -3.24 -13.54 9.90
CA ASP A 175 -3.83 -13.93 11.20
C ASP A 175 -2.96 -15.00 11.88
N ASN A 176 -1.76 -14.58 12.27
CA ASN A 176 -0.76 -15.37 12.96
C ASN A 176 -0.33 -14.59 14.22
N PRO A 177 -0.43 -15.16 15.43
CA PRO A 177 0.00 -14.50 16.67
C PRO A 177 1.49 -14.12 16.70
N ASP A 178 2.31 -14.75 15.86
CA ASP A 178 3.74 -14.44 15.73
C ASP A 178 4.03 -13.39 14.65
N TYR A 179 2.98 -12.83 14.01
CA TYR A 179 3.16 -11.80 12.98
C TYR A 179 3.90 -10.58 13.54
N LYS A 180 4.95 -10.18 12.83
CA LYS A 180 5.75 -8.98 13.16
C LYS A 180 5.84 -8.09 11.94
N PHE A 181 5.50 -6.82 12.14
CA PHE A 181 5.68 -5.78 11.14
C PHE A 181 7.00 -5.04 11.41
N GLU A 182 7.82 -4.93 10.39
CA GLU A 182 9.06 -4.15 10.44
C GLU A 182 9.21 -3.34 9.16
N ILE A 183 9.32 -2.01 9.28
CA ILE A 183 9.51 -1.13 8.12
C ILE A 183 10.76 -1.55 7.35
N GLY A 184 10.61 -1.76 6.05
CA GLY A 184 11.74 -2.14 5.17
C GLY A 184 12.00 -3.64 5.09
N LYS A 185 11.18 -4.50 5.73
CA LYS A 185 11.28 -5.95 5.61
C LYS A 185 10.09 -6.51 4.84
N GLY A 186 10.37 -7.46 3.96
CA GLY A 186 9.34 -8.24 3.27
C GLY A 186 9.04 -9.55 4.00
N ILE A 187 7.97 -10.22 3.61
CA ILE A 187 7.50 -11.46 4.24
C ILE A 187 7.37 -12.55 3.17
N LEU A 188 8.07 -13.68 3.38
CA LEU A 188 7.88 -14.89 2.59
C LEU A 188 6.60 -15.60 3.06
N LEU A 189 5.58 -15.63 2.22
CA LEU A 189 4.28 -16.22 2.53
C LEU A 189 4.14 -17.65 2.01
N LYS A 190 4.79 -17.98 0.89
CA LYS A 190 4.79 -19.32 0.30
C LYS A 190 6.14 -19.61 -0.31
N GLU A 191 6.71 -20.76 0.06
CA GLU A 191 7.94 -21.27 -0.59
C GLU A 191 7.67 -21.73 -2.02
N GLY A 192 8.68 -21.61 -2.88
CA GLY A 192 8.65 -22.08 -4.26
C GLY A 192 10.04 -22.09 -4.89
N THR A 193 10.17 -22.68 -6.08
CA THR A 193 11.47 -22.89 -6.75
C THR A 193 11.52 -22.42 -8.20
N ASP A 194 10.37 -22.24 -8.87
CA ASP A 194 10.32 -22.06 -10.31
C ASP A 194 10.20 -20.58 -10.73
N VAL A 195 9.55 -19.80 -9.90
CA VAL A 195 9.33 -18.35 -10.08
C VAL A 195 9.01 -17.70 -8.75
N SER A 196 9.43 -16.45 -8.56
CA SER A 196 9.05 -15.65 -7.40
C SER A 196 8.03 -14.60 -7.78
N ILE A 197 6.89 -14.57 -7.08
CA ILE A 197 5.85 -13.56 -7.21
C ILE A 197 5.97 -12.60 -6.03
N ILE A 198 6.38 -11.39 -6.30
CA ILE A 198 6.52 -10.30 -5.31
C ILE A 198 5.30 -9.41 -5.46
N ALA A 199 4.46 -9.35 -4.44
CA ALA A 199 3.21 -8.60 -4.46
C ALA A 199 3.14 -7.57 -3.32
N THR A 200 2.21 -6.63 -3.42
CA THR A 200 1.95 -5.62 -2.39
C THR A 200 0.47 -5.30 -2.28
N GLY A 201 0.02 -4.91 -1.09
CA GLY A 201 -1.38 -4.54 -0.85
C GLY A 201 -2.37 -5.66 -1.18
N LEU A 202 -3.48 -5.30 -1.80
CA LEU A 202 -4.53 -6.23 -2.24
C LEU A 202 -3.98 -7.39 -3.08
N GLU A 203 -2.99 -7.12 -3.93
CA GLU A 203 -2.45 -8.10 -4.87
C GLU A 203 -1.73 -9.28 -4.21
N VAL A 204 -1.39 -9.18 -2.93
CA VAL A 204 -0.80 -10.31 -2.19
C VAL A 204 -1.77 -11.49 -2.09
N CYS A 205 -3.05 -11.21 -1.84
CA CYS A 205 -4.10 -12.21 -1.79
C CYS A 205 -4.30 -12.87 -3.17
N GLU A 206 -4.39 -12.06 -4.22
CA GLU A 206 -4.54 -12.55 -5.59
C GLU A 206 -3.33 -13.38 -6.05
N ALA A 207 -2.12 -12.98 -5.66
CA ALA A 207 -0.89 -13.72 -5.92
C ALA A 207 -0.87 -15.09 -5.22
N LEU A 208 -1.36 -15.19 -3.98
CA LEU A 208 -1.48 -16.47 -3.26
C LEU A 208 -2.46 -17.42 -3.95
N GLU A 209 -3.61 -16.92 -4.43
CA GLU A 209 -4.57 -17.73 -5.18
C GLU A 209 -4.00 -18.14 -6.55
N ALA A 210 -3.32 -17.24 -7.26
CA ALA A 210 -2.64 -17.55 -8.51
C ALA A 210 -1.55 -18.64 -8.33
N ALA A 211 -0.80 -18.58 -7.21
CA ALA A 211 0.20 -19.59 -6.90
C ALA A 211 -0.40 -20.99 -6.68
N LYS A 212 -1.61 -21.10 -6.10
CA LYS A 212 -2.34 -22.38 -5.99
C LYS A 212 -2.73 -22.94 -7.37
N MET A 213 -3.16 -22.04 -8.29
CA MET A 213 -3.49 -22.46 -9.67
C MET A 213 -2.25 -22.89 -10.44
N LEU A 214 -1.11 -22.22 -10.25
CA LEU A 214 0.19 -22.61 -10.84
C LEU A 214 0.67 -23.98 -10.32
N GLU A 215 0.50 -24.24 -9.03
CA GLU A 215 0.87 -25.50 -8.41
C GLU A 215 0.09 -26.70 -8.98
N ALA A 216 -1.20 -26.49 -9.31
CA ALA A 216 -2.01 -27.50 -9.99
C ALA A 216 -1.48 -27.87 -11.39
N ASP A 217 -0.73 -26.96 -12.01
CA ASP A 217 -0.04 -27.17 -13.29
C ASP A 217 1.43 -27.62 -13.14
N GLY A 218 1.88 -27.90 -11.91
CA GLY A 218 3.25 -28.32 -11.60
C GLY A 218 4.27 -27.19 -11.58
N ILE A 219 3.84 -25.92 -11.50
CA ILE A 219 4.71 -24.75 -11.36
C ILE A 219 4.72 -24.33 -9.89
N ASN A 220 5.86 -24.44 -9.24
CA ASN A 220 6.03 -24.16 -7.82
C ASN A 220 6.46 -22.72 -7.59
N ALA A 221 5.48 -21.81 -7.48
CA ALA A 221 5.70 -20.40 -7.29
C ALA A 221 5.94 -20.04 -5.82
N GLU A 222 6.99 -19.24 -5.57
CA GLU A 222 7.22 -18.53 -4.31
C GLU A 222 6.36 -17.27 -4.27
N VAL A 223 5.77 -16.92 -3.11
CA VAL A 223 5.01 -15.68 -2.93
C VAL A 223 5.58 -14.86 -1.79
N ILE A 224 5.90 -13.60 -2.10
CA ILE A 224 6.50 -12.64 -1.18
C ILE A 224 5.61 -11.42 -1.10
N ASN A 225 5.31 -10.99 0.11
CA ASN A 225 4.67 -9.72 0.40
C ASN A 225 5.73 -8.65 0.67
N ILE A 226 5.77 -7.61 -0.14
CA ILE A 226 6.54 -6.38 0.09
C ILE A 226 5.57 -5.28 0.51
N HIS A 227 5.29 -5.18 1.79
CA HIS A 227 4.43 -4.16 2.37
C HIS A 227 5.11 -2.78 2.45
N THR A 228 6.45 -2.72 2.49
CA THR A 228 7.21 -1.47 2.47
C THR A 228 7.93 -1.30 1.14
N ILE A 229 7.45 -0.36 0.32
CA ILE A 229 7.99 -0.12 -1.01
C ILE A 229 9.27 0.75 -0.93
N LYS A 230 9.33 1.60 0.10
CA LYS A 230 10.50 2.43 0.40
C LYS A 230 10.65 2.62 1.93
N PRO A 231 11.80 2.22 2.51
CA PRO A 231 12.87 1.45 1.87
C PRO A 231 12.41 0.03 1.52
N ILE A 232 12.82 -0.49 0.37
CA ILE A 232 12.50 -1.88 -0.02
C ILE A 232 13.49 -2.86 0.63
N ASP A 233 13.04 -4.08 0.92
CA ASP A 233 13.90 -5.18 1.40
C ASP A 233 14.78 -5.72 0.27
N ARG A 234 15.93 -5.07 0.08
CA ARG A 234 16.90 -5.41 -0.96
C ARG A 234 17.43 -6.84 -0.80
N GLU A 235 17.69 -7.27 0.44
CA GLU A 235 18.23 -8.59 0.74
C GLU A 235 17.27 -9.69 0.30
N LEU A 236 15.99 -9.56 0.65
CA LEU A 236 14.95 -10.53 0.29
C LEU A 236 14.71 -10.55 -1.24
N VAL A 237 14.65 -9.39 -1.90
CA VAL A 237 14.50 -9.29 -3.36
C VAL A 237 15.66 -9.98 -4.09
N VAL A 238 16.89 -9.78 -3.64
CA VAL A 238 18.07 -10.43 -4.23
C VAL A 238 18.10 -11.93 -3.94
N ALA A 239 17.78 -12.34 -2.72
CA ALA A 239 17.77 -13.74 -2.32
C ALA A 239 16.77 -14.58 -3.13
N THR A 240 15.55 -14.05 -3.31
CA THR A 240 14.51 -14.72 -4.08
C THR A 240 14.84 -14.77 -5.58
N ALA A 241 15.41 -13.72 -6.14
CA ALA A 241 15.85 -13.69 -7.53
C ALA A 241 16.97 -14.71 -7.80
N LYS A 242 17.93 -14.85 -6.88
CA LYS A 242 18.97 -15.90 -6.97
C LYS A 242 18.42 -17.30 -6.88
N LYS A 243 17.36 -17.50 -6.07
CA LYS A 243 16.72 -18.81 -5.84
C LYS A 243 15.99 -19.31 -7.07
N THR A 244 15.16 -18.47 -7.69
CA THR A 244 14.23 -18.88 -8.74
C THR A 244 14.68 -18.48 -10.15
N GLY A 245 15.53 -17.47 -10.29
CA GLY A 245 16.00 -16.93 -11.57
C GLY A 245 14.93 -16.24 -12.41
N LYS A 246 13.69 -16.14 -11.93
CA LYS A 246 12.55 -15.50 -12.59
C LYS A 246 11.72 -14.78 -11.56
N VAL A 247 11.50 -13.48 -11.74
CA VAL A 247 10.75 -12.64 -10.82
C VAL A 247 9.53 -12.05 -11.51
N VAL A 248 8.40 -12.05 -10.82
CA VAL A 248 7.16 -11.38 -11.23
C VAL A 248 6.78 -10.40 -10.13
N THR A 249 6.43 -9.17 -10.48
CA THR A 249 5.87 -8.20 -9.52
C THR A 249 4.40 -7.98 -9.80
N VAL A 250 3.59 -7.81 -8.74
CA VAL A 250 2.14 -7.62 -8.85
C VAL A 250 1.69 -6.46 -7.97
N GLU A 251 1.00 -5.48 -8.57
CA GLU A 251 0.53 -4.27 -7.90
C GLU A 251 -0.71 -3.68 -8.58
N GLU A 252 -1.71 -3.23 -7.83
CA GLU A 252 -2.82 -2.43 -8.38
C GLU A 252 -2.42 -0.95 -8.53
N HIS A 253 -1.39 -0.70 -9.33
CA HIS A 253 -0.77 0.58 -9.59
C HIS A 253 -0.24 0.55 -11.03
N SER A 254 0.13 1.69 -11.59
CA SER A 254 0.88 1.69 -12.85
C SER A 254 2.14 0.83 -12.72
N ILE A 255 2.47 0.07 -13.76
CA ILE A 255 3.74 -0.66 -13.83
C ILE A 255 4.97 0.26 -13.78
N ASN A 256 4.75 1.58 -13.93
CA ASN A 256 5.81 2.59 -13.92
C ASN A 256 5.92 3.26 -12.55
N GLY A 257 7.09 3.19 -11.93
CA GLY A 257 7.42 3.90 -10.70
C GLY A 257 6.99 3.23 -9.38
N GLY A 258 6.12 2.20 -9.41
CA GLY A 258 5.64 1.49 -8.22
C GLY A 258 6.59 0.38 -7.72
N LEU A 259 5.99 -0.72 -7.22
CA LEU A 259 6.70 -1.91 -6.73
C LEU A 259 7.59 -2.53 -7.81
N GLY A 260 7.04 -2.73 -9.00
CA GLY A 260 7.79 -3.35 -10.10
C GLY A 260 9.05 -2.57 -10.46
N SER A 261 8.98 -1.24 -10.46
CA SER A 261 10.15 -0.40 -10.70
C SER A 261 11.17 -0.51 -9.55
N ALA A 262 10.72 -0.48 -8.28
CA ALA A 262 11.60 -0.62 -7.12
C ALA A 262 12.35 -1.96 -7.12
N VAL A 263 11.67 -3.06 -7.45
CA VAL A 263 12.29 -4.38 -7.60
C VAL A 263 13.29 -4.41 -8.74
N CYS A 264 12.93 -3.82 -9.91
CA CYS A 264 13.84 -3.75 -11.06
C CYS A 264 15.10 -2.95 -10.76
N GLU A 265 15.00 -1.82 -10.04
CA GLU A 265 16.14 -1.01 -9.60
C GLU A 265 17.13 -1.85 -8.78
N VAL A 266 16.63 -2.58 -7.78
CA VAL A 266 17.46 -3.49 -6.95
C VAL A 266 18.12 -4.57 -7.80
N LEU A 267 17.33 -5.24 -8.65
CA LEU A 267 17.83 -6.37 -9.43
C LEU A 267 18.83 -5.94 -10.53
N CYS A 268 18.63 -4.78 -11.14
CA CYS A 268 19.61 -4.24 -12.09
C CYS A 268 20.97 -3.98 -11.47
N GLU A 269 20.98 -3.53 -10.21
CA GLU A 269 22.21 -3.20 -9.49
C GLU A 269 22.92 -4.43 -8.90
N GLU A 270 22.16 -5.38 -8.31
CA GLU A 270 22.73 -6.43 -7.46
C GLU A 270 22.61 -7.86 -8.02
N CYS A 271 21.57 -8.14 -8.81
CA CYS A 271 21.30 -9.48 -9.35
C CYS A 271 20.48 -9.40 -10.64
N PRO A 272 21.07 -9.03 -11.79
CA PRO A 272 20.35 -8.90 -13.05
C PRO A 272 19.51 -10.15 -13.37
N THR A 273 18.19 -9.99 -13.33
CA THR A 273 17.22 -11.07 -13.43
C THR A 273 16.09 -10.65 -14.36
N LYS A 274 15.52 -11.60 -15.10
CA LYS A 274 14.34 -11.33 -15.94
C LYS A 274 13.13 -11.07 -15.03
N VAL A 275 12.49 -9.91 -15.20
CA VAL A 275 11.32 -9.49 -14.41
C VAL A 275 10.11 -9.32 -15.33
N LEU A 276 8.97 -9.90 -14.95
CA LEU A 276 7.65 -9.58 -15.48
C LEU A 276 6.93 -8.65 -14.49
N ARG A 277 6.52 -7.48 -14.93
CA ARG A 277 5.73 -6.55 -14.12
C ARG A 277 4.26 -6.69 -14.46
N ILE A 278 3.43 -7.05 -13.48
CA ILE A 278 1.97 -7.09 -13.57
C ILE A 278 1.42 -5.92 -12.78
N GLY A 279 0.66 -5.08 -13.45
CA GLY A 279 0.04 -3.87 -12.92
C GLY A 279 -0.80 -3.23 -14.02
N VAL A 280 -1.28 -2.01 -13.78
CA VAL A 280 -1.96 -1.25 -14.81
C VAL A 280 -0.91 -0.75 -15.81
N GLU A 281 -1.03 -1.21 -17.06
CA GLU A 281 -0.19 -0.77 -18.16
C GLU A 281 -0.52 0.70 -18.50
N ASP A 282 0.25 1.34 -19.35
CA ASP A 282 0.16 2.78 -19.66
C ASP A 282 -1.24 3.20 -20.18
N ARG A 283 -2.22 3.15 -19.27
CA ARG A 283 -3.63 3.52 -19.50
C ARG A 283 -4.30 3.98 -18.19
N PHE A 284 -5.31 4.82 -18.31
CA PHE A 284 -6.16 5.21 -17.19
C PHE A 284 -7.09 4.06 -16.75
N GLY A 285 -7.60 4.18 -15.53
CA GLY A 285 -8.72 3.36 -15.07
C GLY A 285 -10.05 3.77 -15.71
N GLU A 286 -11.13 3.16 -15.23
CA GLU A 286 -12.50 3.40 -15.70
C GLU A 286 -13.51 3.08 -14.59
N SER A 287 -14.75 3.56 -14.73
CA SER A 287 -15.82 3.25 -13.80
C SER A 287 -16.35 1.83 -13.99
N GLY A 288 -16.54 1.11 -12.89
CA GLY A 288 -17.11 -0.24 -12.90
C GLY A 288 -17.04 -0.88 -11.51
N PRO A 289 -17.69 -2.05 -11.30
CA PRO A 289 -17.54 -2.81 -10.07
C PRO A 289 -16.07 -3.22 -9.86
N ALA A 290 -15.57 -3.07 -8.63
CA ALA A 290 -14.14 -3.26 -8.32
C ALA A 290 -13.58 -4.62 -8.79
N LEU A 291 -14.30 -5.72 -8.54
CA LEU A 291 -13.86 -7.07 -8.94
C LEU A 291 -13.86 -7.26 -10.46
N GLU A 292 -14.84 -6.66 -11.17
CA GLU A 292 -14.85 -6.70 -12.64
C GLU A 292 -13.70 -5.92 -13.25
N LEU A 293 -13.30 -4.80 -12.62
CA LEU A 293 -12.13 -4.04 -13.04
C LEU A 293 -10.85 -4.82 -12.78
N LEU A 294 -10.66 -5.45 -11.63
CA LEU A 294 -9.51 -6.32 -11.39
C LEU A 294 -9.42 -7.42 -12.46
N HIS A 295 -10.53 -8.07 -12.80
CA HIS A 295 -10.58 -9.06 -13.87
C HIS A 295 -10.23 -8.46 -15.24
N LYS A 296 -10.84 -7.33 -15.60
CA LYS A 296 -10.61 -6.65 -16.89
C LYS A 296 -9.17 -6.18 -17.09
N TYR A 297 -8.51 -5.77 -16.01
CA TYR A 297 -7.11 -5.35 -16.01
C TYR A 297 -6.14 -6.52 -15.77
N GLU A 298 -6.67 -7.75 -15.67
CA GLU A 298 -5.90 -8.97 -15.43
C GLU A 298 -5.03 -8.89 -14.16
N LEU A 299 -5.60 -8.28 -13.12
CA LEU A 299 -5.02 -8.14 -11.79
C LEU A 299 -5.65 -9.10 -10.77
N ASP A 300 -6.65 -9.89 -11.18
CA ASP A 300 -7.17 -10.99 -10.39
C ASP A 300 -6.27 -12.24 -10.46
N ALA A 301 -6.53 -13.23 -9.62
CA ALA A 301 -5.75 -14.46 -9.55
C ALA A 301 -5.65 -15.18 -10.92
N GLU A 302 -6.71 -15.16 -11.73
CA GLU A 302 -6.73 -15.79 -13.05
C GLU A 302 -5.82 -15.06 -14.04
N GLY A 303 -5.85 -13.72 -14.04
CA GLY A 303 -4.97 -12.90 -14.87
C GLY A 303 -3.50 -13.07 -14.51
N ILE A 304 -3.19 -13.02 -13.21
CA ILE A 304 -1.83 -13.27 -12.69
C ILE A 304 -1.35 -14.67 -13.09
N TYR A 305 -2.17 -15.71 -12.85
CA TYR A 305 -1.84 -17.09 -13.22
C TYR A 305 -1.49 -17.22 -14.71
N LYS A 306 -2.32 -16.67 -15.61
CA LYS A 306 -2.10 -16.74 -17.07
C LYS A 306 -0.78 -16.09 -17.47
N LYS A 307 -0.50 -14.89 -16.95
CA LYS A 307 0.72 -14.14 -17.25
C LYS A 307 1.97 -14.85 -16.71
N VAL A 308 1.93 -15.33 -15.46
CA VAL A 308 3.05 -16.07 -14.84
C VAL A 308 3.32 -17.38 -15.58
N LYS A 309 2.28 -18.16 -15.91
CA LYS A 309 2.41 -19.42 -16.65
C LYS A 309 3.05 -19.22 -18.03
N ALA A 310 2.71 -18.13 -18.70
CA ALA A 310 3.33 -17.78 -19.99
C ALA A 310 4.79 -17.34 -19.83
N PHE A 311 5.12 -16.67 -18.73
CA PHE A 311 6.47 -16.17 -18.45
C PHE A 311 7.45 -17.26 -18.04
N VAL A 312 6.98 -18.34 -17.39
CA VAL A 312 7.82 -19.44 -16.90
C VAL A 312 8.20 -20.41 -18.02
N LYS A 313 7.34 -20.56 -19.03
CA LYS A 313 7.63 -21.36 -20.23
C LYS A 313 8.75 -20.73 -21.06
#